data_bc99ffb0f881a2c23a63ff30c9f76783
#
_entry.id   bc99ffb0f881a2c23a63ff30c9f76783
#
_cell.length_a   1.000
_cell.length_b   1.000
_cell.length_c   1.000
_cell.angle_alpha   90.00
_cell.angle_beta   90.00
_cell.angle_gamma   90.00
#
_symmetry.space_group_name_H-M   'P 1'
#
loop_
_entity.id
_entity.type
_entity.pdbx_description
1 polymer ?
#
loop_
_entity_poly.entity_id
_entity_poly.type
_entity_poly.pdbx_seq_one_letter_code
_entity_poly.pdbx_strand_id
1 'polypeptide(L)'
;MNIWNTTSDFILLGLFNYTEAHLFLFVMILTIAFSSLVGNALMILLIHQDFQLHTPMYFLLSQLSLMDMMLISTIVPKMAADYLSGKKSISPAGCGLQIFFFQTLGGSECFLLATMSYDRYVAVCHPLRYPILMSWQLCLRMTVGSWCLGAADGLMQAAATLSFPFCDAHEINHFFCEAPTLVRLACADTFVFEYVMYICCVLMLLVPFSLILISYSLILAVVLQMRSREARKKAFATCSSHLTVVGLFYGAAIFIYMRPKSYRSANHDKVVSAFYTIFTPVLNPIIYSLRNSEVKGALRKCMGQCATINHE
;
A
#
# COMPACT_ATOMS: atom_id res chain seq x y z
N MET A 1 12.30 -38.31 -10.40
CA MET A 1 12.36 -37.38 -11.53
C MET A 1 12.38 -35.99 -10.93
N ASN A 2 13.54 -35.34 -10.87
CA ASN A 2 13.73 -34.07 -10.17
C ASN A 2 13.11 -32.97 -11.00
N ILE A 3 11.92 -32.47 -10.60
CA ILE A 3 11.14 -31.40 -11.26
C ILE A 3 11.78 -30.00 -11.08
N TRP A 4 12.89 -29.90 -10.33
CA TRP A 4 13.50 -28.62 -9.93
C TRP A 4 14.68 -28.14 -10.80
N ASN A 5 14.97 -28.78 -11.93
CA ASN A 5 16.29 -28.62 -12.60
C ASN A 5 16.30 -27.90 -13.96
N THR A 6 15.25 -27.14 -14.32
CA THR A 6 15.31 -26.20 -15.49
C THR A 6 14.37 -25.01 -15.29
N THR A 7 14.47 -24.30 -14.18
CA THR A 7 13.83 -22.99 -14.05
C THR A 7 14.79 -21.95 -14.57
N SER A 8 14.71 -21.66 -15.86
CA SER A 8 15.34 -20.47 -16.42
C SER A 8 14.78 -19.21 -15.75
N ASP A 9 15.64 -18.21 -15.55
CA ASP A 9 15.25 -16.94 -14.98
C ASP A 9 14.18 -16.27 -15.85
N PHE A 10 13.28 -15.51 -15.24
CA PHE A 10 12.35 -14.62 -15.94
C PHE A 10 13.07 -13.34 -16.36
N ILE A 11 12.57 -12.70 -17.40
CA ILE A 11 13.07 -11.42 -17.91
C ILE A 11 11.98 -10.36 -17.72
N LEU A 12 12.24 -9.37 -16.87
CA LEU A 12 11.35 -8.22 -16.69
C LEU A 12 11.60 -7.21 -17.81
N LEU A 13 10.62 -6.95 -18.68
CA LEU A 13 10.78 -5.95 -19.76
C LEU A 13 10.95 -4.52 -19.23
N GLY A 14 10.49 -4.28 -18.00
CA GLY A 14 10.66 -3.01 -17.30
C GLY A 14 9.66 -1.93 -17.73
N LEU A 15 9.84 -0.75 -17.14
CA LEU A 15 9.02 0.43 -17.40
C LEU A 15 9.69 1.36 -18.43
N PHE A 16 11.01 1.31 -18.54
CA PHE A 16 11.83 2.26 -19.30
C PHE A 16 12.57 1.64 -20.47
N ASN A 17 12.70 2.42 -21.53
CA ASN A 17 13.63 2.20 -22.63
C ASN A 17 14.84 3.14 -22.46
N TYR A 18 15.92 2.93 -23.21
CA TYR A 18 17.10 3.79 -23.18
C TYR A 18 16.93 5.03 -24.07
N THR A 19 16.01 5.95 -23.68
CA THR A 19 15.82 7.25 -24.31
C THR A 19 16.01 8.36 -23.27
N GLU A 20 16.31 9.58 -23.71
CA GLU A 20 16.49 10.73 -22.79
C GLU A 20 15.24 11.00 -21.95
N ALA A 21 14.05 10.89 -22.56
CA ALA A 21 12.79 11.05 -21.85
C ALA A 21 12.60 9.99 -20.74
N HIS A 22 12.99 8.75 -21.01
CA HIS A 22 12.90 7.68 -20.01
C HIS A 22 13.97 7.80 -18.93
N LEU A 23 15.15 8.33 -19.24
CA LEU A 23 16.15 8.66 -18.22
C LEU A 23 15.63 9.73 -17.25
N PHE A 24 15.03 10.80 -17.78
CA PHE A 24 14.39 11.82 -16.94
C PHE A 24 13.30 11.21 -16.04
N LEU A 25 12.42 10.39 -16.61
CA LEU A 25 11.35 9.72 -15.87
C LEU A 25 11.90 8.77 -14.80
N PHE A 26 12.98 8.05 -15.10
CA PHE A 26 13.68 7.18 -14.15
C PHE A 26 14.23 7.96 -12.96
N VAL A 27 14.95 9.07 -13.20
CA VAL A 27 15.49 9.94 -12.13
C VAL A 27 14.33 10.52 -11.29
N MET A 28 13.25 10.95 -11.93
CA MET A 28 12.07 11.45 -11.23
C MET A 28 11.46 10.38 -10.31
N ILE A 29 11.30 9.14 -10.80
CA ILE A 29 10.75 8.04 -10.00
C ILE A 29 11.66 7.69 -8.82
N LEU A 30 12.98 7.65 -9.01
CA LEU A 30 13.92 7.43 -7.91
C LEU A 30 13.85 8.54 -6.86
N THR A 31 13.71 9.79 -7.29
CA THR A 31 13.54 10.93 -6.38
C THR A 31 12.26 10.82 -5.57
N ILE A 32 11.14 10.43 -6.20
CA ILE A 32 9.86 10.22 -5.53
C ILE A 32 9.96 9.05 -4.53
N ALA A 33 10.57 7.93 -4.93
CA ALA A 33 10.76 6.77 -4.06
C ALA A 33 11.63 7.11 -2.84
N PHE A 34 12.74 7.83 -3.04
CA PHE A 34 13.59 8.30 -1.96
C PHE A 34 12.85 9.26 -1.01
N SER A 35 12.12 10.22 -1.56
CA SER A 35 11.28 11.15 -0.79
C SER A 35 10.22 10.43 0.02
N SER A 36 9.65 9.35 -0.54
CA SER A 36 8.67 8.51 0.17
C SER A 36 9.32 7.76 1.33
N LEU A 37 10.49 7.14 1.14
CA LEU A 37 11.21 6.46 2.22
C LEU A 37 11.54 7.43 3.35
N VAL A 38 12.06 8.62 3.03
CA VAL A 38 12.37 9.65 4.03
C VAL A 38 11.12 10.14 4.74
N GLY A 39 10.05 10.43 4.01
CA GLY A 39 8.78 10.92 4.57
C GLY A 39 8.11 9.92 5.50
N ASN A 40 8.06 8.64 5.12
CA ASN A 40 7.49 7.58 5.95
C ASN A 40 8.37 7.26 7.16
N ALA A 41 9.70 7.23 7.00
CA ALA A 41 10.61 7.07 8.13
C ALA A 41 10.49 8.21 9.13
N LEU A 42 10.41 9.46 8.65
CA LEU A 42 10.20 10.64 9.49
C LEU A 42 8.86 10.55 10.23
N MET A 43 7.79 10.11 9.57
CA MET A 43 6.48 9.92 10.20
C MET A 43 6.56 8.91 11.37
N ILE A 44 7.20 7.76 11.16
CA ILE A 44 7.39 6.74 12.21
C ILE A 44 8.21 7.31 13.38
N LEU A 45 9.29 8.03 13.08
CA LEU A 45 10.15 8.64 14.10
C LEU A 45 9.40 9.70 14.92
N LEU A 46 8.64 10.59 14.28
CA LEU A 46 7.83 11.60 14.98
C LEU A 46 6.78 10.97 15.89
N ILE A 47 6.09 9.94 15.41
CA ILE A 47 5.09 9.21 16.22
C ILE A 47 5.75 8.55 17.44
N HIS A 48 6.99 8.08 17.29
CA HIS A 48 7.70 7.40 18.38
C HIS A 48 8.28 8.38 19.43
N GLN A 49 8.68 9.58 19.00
CA GLN A 49 9.34 10.58 19.85
C GLN A 49 8.36 11.50 20.58
N ASP A 50 7.24 11.87 19.99
CA ASP A 50 6.26 12.79 20.59
C ASP A 50 5.15 12.01 21.31
N PHE A 51 5.13 12.05 22.64
CA PHE A 51 4.11 11.41 23.46
C PHE A 51 2.68 11.84 23.13
N GLN A 52 2.47 13.02 22.57
CA GLN A 52 1.15 13.50 22.13
C GLN A 52 0.60 12.68 20.96
N LEU A 53 1.49 12.02 20.20
CA LEU A 53 1.14 11.15 19.08
C LEU A 53 0.98 9.66 19.52
N HIS A 54 1.08 9.34 20.79
CA HIS A 54 0.89 7.98 21.30
C HIS A 54 -0.60 7.64 21.44
N THR A 55 -1.32 7.62 20.34
CA THR A 55 -2.73 7.21 20.28
C THR A 55 -2.91 6.04 19.30
N PRO A 56 -4.00 5.26 19.41
CA PRO A 56 -4.28 4.16 18.47
C PRO A 56 -4.21 4.59 17.00
N MET A 57 -4.75 5.76 16.65
CA MET A 57 -4.71 6.27 15.28
C MET A 57 -3.30 6.46 14.74
N TYR A 58 -2.41 7.06 15.52
CA TYR A 58 -1.02 7.27 15.08
C TYR A 58 -0.21 5.98 15.04
N PHE A 59 -0.53 5.03 15.91
CA PHE A 59 0.03 3.68 15.80
C PHE A 59 -0.38 3.03 14.47
N LEU A 60 -1.66 3.08 14.08
CA LEU A 60 -2.12 2.58 12.78
C LEU A 60 -1.46 3.32 11.61
N LEU A 61 -1.25 4.63 11.75
CA LEU A 61 -0.54 5.43 10.76
C LEU A 61 0.93 5.02 10.63
N SER A 62 1.60 4.68 11.74
CA SER A 62 2.98 4.16 11.70
C SER A 62 3.06 2.81 10.98
N GLN A 63 2.04 1.95 11.12
CA GLN A 63 1.94 0.69 10.38
C GLN A 63 1.75 0.93 8.88
N LEU A 64 0.90 1.88 8.50
CA LEU A 64 0.73 2.29 7.11
C LEU A 64 2.05 2.77 6.51
N SER A 65 2.76 3.65 7.22
CA SER A 65 4.08 4.13 6.79
C SER A 65 5.11 3.01 6.65
N LEU A 66 5.08 2.01 7.53
CA LEU A 66 5.94 0.82 7.44
C LEU A 66 5.62 0.00 6.19
N MET A 67 4.34 -0.23 5.89
CA MET A 67 3.90 -0.92 4.68
C MET A 67 4.35 -0.20 3.42
N ASP A 68 4.20 1.13 3.35
CA ASP A 68 4.66 1.97 2.25
C ASP A 68 6.18 1.83 2.01
N MET A 69 6.99 1.86 3.08
CA MET A 69 8.44 1.67 2.98
C MET A 69 8.80 0.28 2.47
N MET A 70 8.14 -0.76 2.97
CA MET A 70 8.37 -2.14 2.53
C MET A 70 7.99 -2.32 1.06
N LEU A 71 6.89 -1.74 0.60
CA LEU A 71 6.43 -1.83 -0.79
C LEU A 71 7.47 -1.23 -1.74
N ILE A 72 7.94 -0.02 -1.46
CA ILE A 72 8.96 0.65 -2.25
C ILE A 72 10.27 -0.16 -2.25
N SER A 73 10.69 -0.67 -1.09
CA SER A 73 11.92 -1.45 -0.94
C SER A 73 11.86 -2.81 -1.65
N THR A 74 10.65 -3.34 -1.88
CA THR A 74 10.45 -4.59 -2.62
C THR A 74 10.58 -4.39 -4.14
N ILE A 75 10.17 -3.24 -4.66
CA ILE A 75 10.00 -3.02 -6.10
C ILE A 75 11.13 -2.16 -6.70
N VAL A 76 11.38 -1.00 -6.10
CA VAL A 76 12.23 0.04 -6.69
C VAL A 76 13.70 -0.36 -6.83
N PRO A 77 14.37 -1.03 -5.86
CA PRO A 77 15.77 -1.40 -6.00
C PRO A 77 16.02 -2.35 -7.17
N LYS A 78 15.14 -3.34 -7.38
CA LYS A 78 15.25 -4.28 -8.51
C LYS A 78 15.02 -3.57 -9.84
N MET A 79 13.98 -2.74 -9.93
CA MET A 79 13.69 -1.92 -11.11
C MET A 79 14.88 -1.00 -11.48
N ALA A 80 15.48 -0.38 -10.49
CA ALA A 80 16.64 0.49 -10.69
C ALA A 80 17.88 -0.29 -11.16
N ALA A 81 18.16 -1.43 -10.52
CA ALA A 81 19.28 -2.30 -10.91
C ALA A 81 19.13 -2.83 -12.35
N ASP A 82 17.91 -3.21 -12.75
CA ASP A 82 17.61 -3.68 -14.10
C ASP A 82 17.85 -2.59 -15.16
N TYR A 83 17.45 -1.35 -14.85
CA TYR A 83 17.66 -0.24 -15.76
C TYR A 83 19.14 0.13 -15.90
N LEU A 84 19.87 0.18 -14.79
CA LEU A 84 21.28 0.59 -14.78
C LEU A 84 22.23 -0.49 -15.34
N SER A 85 21.98 -1.77 -15.03
CA SER A 85 22.84 -2.87 -15.47
C SER A 85 22.50 -3.43 -16.84
N GLY A 86 21.28 -3.17 -17.35
CA GLY A 86 20.76 -3.80 -18.56
C GLY A 86 20.39 -5.28 -18.39
N LYS A 87 20.70 -5.88 -17.22
CA LYS A 87 20.38 -7.27 -16.89
C LYS A 87 19.02 -7.35 -16.22
N LYS A 88 18.02 -7.68 -16.99
CA LYS A 88 16.60 -7.68 -16.56
C LYS A 88 16.12 -9.04 -16.04
N SER A 89 17.04 -9.94 -15.67
CA SER A 89 16.68 -11.27 -15.18
C SER A 89 16.31 -11.27 -13.70
N ILE A 90 15.33 -12.09 -13.36
CA ILE A 90 14.90 -12.37 -11.99
C ILE A 90 14.65 -13.87 -11.82
N SER A 91 15.16 -14.46 -10.73
CA SER A 91 14.91 -15.87 -10.44
C SER A 91 13.45 -16.11 -10.06
N PRO A 92 12.92 -17.33 -10.26
CA PRO A 92 11.57 -17.70 -9.82
C PRO A 92 11.33 -17.42 -8.33
N ALA A 93 12.32 -17.68 -7.48
CA ALA A 93 12.24 -17.38 -6.04
C ALA A 93 12.16 -15.86 -5.78
N GLY A 94 12.95 -15.05 -6.47
CA GLY A 94 12.88 -13.59 -6.38
C GLY A 94 11.54 -13.05 -6.85
N CYS A 95 11.01 -13.62 -7.92
CA CYS A 95 9.68 -13.29 -8.44
C CYS A 95 8.58 -13.65 -7.43
N GLY A 96 8.65 -14.85 -6.84
CA GLY A 96 7.73 -15.27 -5.79
C GLY A 96 7.77 -14.38 -4.55
N LEU A 97 8.93 -13.93 -4.13
CA LEU A 97 9.08 -12.96 -3.04
C LEU A 97 8.43 -11.61 -3.37
N GLN A 98 8.58 -11.11 -4.59
CA GLN A 98 7.89 -9.88 -5.01
C GLN A 98 6.38 -10.04 -4.98
N ILE A 99 5.84 -11.15 -5.49
CA ILE A 99 4.40 -11.45 -5.43
C ILE A 99 3.94 -11.52 -3.98
N PHE A 100 4.67 -12.27 -3.14
CA PHE A 100 4.33 -12.42 -1.72
C PHE A 100 4.24 -11.07 -1.00
N PHE A 101 5.29 -10.25 -1.08
CA PHE A 101 5.30 -8.96 -0.39
C PHE A 101 4.27 -8.00 -0.97
N PHE A 102 4.15 -7.91 -2.28
CA PHE A 102 3.18 -7.02 -2.93
C PHE A 102 1.74 -7.34 -2.50
N GLN A 103 1.34 -8.60 -2.54
CA GLN A 103 -0.01 -9.03 -2.14
C GLN A 103 -0.24 -8.92 -0.63
N THR A 104 0.76 -9.32 0.18
CA THR A 104 0.71 -9.17 1.64
C THR A 104 0.48 -7.71 2.03
N LEU A 105 1.25 -6.80 1.48
CA LEU A 105 1.17 -5.37 1.83
C LEU A 105 -0.14 -4.77 1.36
N GLY A 106 -0.56 -5.03 0.11
CA GLY A 106 -1.83 -4.53 -0.41
C GLY A 106 -3.05 -5.07 0.34
N GLY A 107 -3.08 -6.37 0.64
CA GLY A 107 -4.14 -6.99 1.44
C GLY A 107 -4.19 -6.46 2.88
N SER A 108 -3.02 -6.35 3.52
CA SER A 108 -2.91 -5.80 4.87
C SER A 108 -3.37 -4.34 4.94
N GLU A 109 -3.03 -3.54 3.94
CA GLU A 109 -3.42 -2.13 3.85
C GLU A 109 -4.93 -1.97 3.73
N CYS A 110 -5.63 -2.84 2.97
CA CYS A 110 -7.10 -2.83 2.90
C CYS A 110 -7.74 -2.91 4.29
N PHE A 111 -7.32 -3.87 5.10
CA PHE A 111 -7.86 -4.08 6.45
C PHE A 111 -7.37 -3.03 7.45
N LEU A 112 -6.14 -2.53 7.29
CA LEU A 112 -5.62 -1.46 8.12
C LEU A 112 -6.43 -0.16 7.93
N LEU A 113 -6.76 0.21 6.69
CA LEU A 113 -7.61 1.35 6.39
C LEU A 113 -9.03 1.17 6.96
N ALA A 114 -9.57 -0.05 6.95
CA ALA A 114 -10.84 -0.33 7.62
C ALA A 114 -10.73 -0.16 9.15
N THR A 115 -9.65 -0.61 9.75
CA THR A 115 -9.35 -0.40 11.18
C THR A 115 -9.26 1.09 11.52
N MET A 116 -8.59 1.87 10.67
CA MET A 116 -8.51 3.32 10.83
C MET A 116 -9.87 4.01 10.68
N SER A 117 -10.76 3.50 9.82
CA SER A 117 -12.12 4.03 9.70
C SER A 117 -12.97 3.75 10.95
N TYR A 118 -12.80 2.58 11.56
CA TYR A 118 -13.42 2.24 12.84
C TYR A 118 -12.91 3.16 13.96
N ASP A 119 -11.59 3.41 14.03
CA ASP A 119 -11.02 4.38 14.97
C ASP A 119 -11.66 5.77 14.83
N ARG A 120 -11.80 6.26 13.60
CA ARG A 120 -12.47 7.54 13.31
C ARG A 120 -13.94 7.53 13.74
N TYR A 121 -14.65 6.43 13.47
CA TYR A 121 -16.04 6.27 13.91
C TYR A 121 -16.16 6.37 15.44
N VAL A 122 -15.36 5.65 16.18
CA VAL A 122 -15.37 5.68 17.65
C VAL A 122 -15.01 7.07 18.17
N ALA A 123 -13.99 7.71 17.60
CA ALA A 123 -13.53 9.04 18.02
C ALA A 123 -14.59 10.13 17.80
N VAL A 124 -15.37 10.06 16.74
CA VAL A 124 -16.39 11.08 16.40
C VAL A 124 -17.73 10.77 17.04
N CYS A 125 -18.16 9.51 17.01
CA CYS A 125 -19.50 9.13 17.46
C CYS A 125 -19.57 8.79 18.96
N HIS A 126 -18.47 8.33 19.55
CA HIS A 126 -18.40 7.88 20.95
C HIS A 126 -17.19 8.44 21.68
N PRO A 127 -16.94 9.78 21.69
CA PRO A 127 -15.71 10.37 22.22
C PRO A 127 -15.46 10.05 23.71
N LEU A 128 -16.50 9.99 24.53
CA LEU A 128 -16.39 9.66 25.94
C LEU A 128 -16.04 8.19 26.22
N ARG A 129 -16.32 7.30 25.27
CA ARG A 129 -16.03 5.86 25.38
C ARG A 129 -14.83 5.45 24.54
N TYR A 130 -14.16 6.39 23.88
CA TYR A 130 -13.04 6.13 22.99
C TYR A 130 -11.94 5.25 23.65
N PRO A 131 -11.46 5.54 24.89
CA PRO A 131 -10.40 4.74 25.50
C PRO A 131 -10.80 3.28 25.78
N ILE A 132 -12.11 3.02 25.92
CA ILE A 132 -12.65 1.67 26.18
C ILE A 132 -12.87 0.94 24.85
N LEU A 133 -13.53 1.59 23.88
CA LEU A 133 -13.90 1.00 22.59
C LEU A 133 -12.71 0.82 21.66
N MET A 134 -11.73 1.72 21.72
CA MET A 134 -10.48 1.64 20.95
C MET A 134 -9.30 1.39 21.90
N SER A 135 -9.37 0.31 22.67
CA SER A 135 -8.28 -0.09 23.56
C SER A 135 -7.03 -0.52 22.76
N TRP A 136 -5.84 -0.35 23.37
CA TRP A 136 -4.57 -0.79 22.77
C TRP A 136 -4.57 -2.27 22.39
N GLN A 137 -5.20 -3.12 23.20
CA GLN A 137 -5.33 -4.55 22.90
C GLN A 137 -6.15 -4.80 21.65
N LEU A 138 -7.26 -4.07 21.48
CA LEU A 138 -8.10 -4.19 20.26
C LEU A 138 -7.35 -3.67 19.03
N CYS A 139 -6.71 -2.50 19.16
CA CYS A 139 -5.91 -1.92 18.09
C CYS A 139 -4.81 -2.90 17.62
N LEU A 140 -4.07 -3.49 18.55
CA LEU A 140 -3.03 -4.47 18.25
C LEU A 140 -3.60 -5.73 17.59
N ARG A 141 -4.73 -6.28 18.10
CA ARG A 141 -5.39 -7.47 17.51
C ARG A 141 -5.86 -7.21 16.09
N MET A 142 -6.46 -6.04 15.82
CA MET A 142 -6.89 -5.67 14.47
C MET A 142 -5.70 -5.49 13.53
N THR A 143 -4.61 -4.90 14.01
CA THR A 143 -3.37 -4.73 13.23
C THR A 143 -2.74 -6.09 12.89
N VAL A 144 -2.55 -6.95 13.88
CA VAL A 144 -2.02 -8.30 13.66
C VAL A 144 -2.92 -9.10 12.72
N GLY A 145 -4.24 -9.02 12.92
CA GLY A 145 -5.22 -9.65 12.01
C GLY A 145 -5.09 -9.17 10.57
N SER A 146 -4.90 -7.87 10.36
CA SER A 146 -4.68 -7.29 9.02
C SER A 146 -3.41 -7.85 8.36
N TRP A 147 -2.30 -7.91 9.10
CA TRP A 147 -1.04 -8.49 8.62
C TRP A 147 -1.17 -10.00 8.32
N CYS A 148 -1.84 -10.75 9.18
CA CYS A 148 -2.04 -12.20 9.00
C CYS A 148 -2.91 -12.50 7.76
N LEU A 149 -4.00 -11.76 7.56
CA LEU A 149 -4.87 -11.92 6.39
C LEU A 149 -4.13 -11.58 5.09
N GLY A 150 -3.39 -10.47 5.06
CA GLY A 150 -2.57 -10.11 3.92
C GLY A 150 -1.47 -11.14 3.64
N ALA A 151 -0.77 -11.62 4.67
CA ALA A 151 0.28 -12.62 4.53
C ALA A 151 -0.26 -13.97 4.03
N ALA A 152 -1.45 -14.39 4.48
CA ALA A 152 -2.09 -15.60 4.01
C ALA A 152 -2.46 -15.49 2.52
N ASP A 153 -3.02 -14.36 2.08
CA ASP A 153 -3.32 -14.09 0.68
C ASP A 153 -2.04 -14.06 -0.17
N GLY A 154 -1.02 -13.33 0.28
CA GLY A 154 0.27 -13.24 -0.43
C GLY A 154 0.96 -14.60 -0.58
N LEU A 155 0.95 -15.41 0.47
CA LEU A 155 1.54 -16.76 0.44
C LEU A 155 0.77 -17.68 -0.53
N MET A 156 -0.55 -17.65 -0.47
CA MET A 156 -1.41 -18.44 -1.36
C MET A 156 -1.14 -18.06 -2.83
N GLN A 157 -1.14 -16.77 -3.15
CA GLN A 157 -0.96 -16.32 -4.52
C GLN A 157 0.46 -16.60 -5.04
N ALA A 158 1.50 -16.37 -4.24
CA ALA A 158 2.88 -16.65 -4.63
C ALA A 158 3.10 -18.15 -4.85
N ALA A 159 2.71 -19.00 -3.90
CA ALA A 159 2.88 -20.44 -3.99
C ALA A 159 2.11 -21.03 -5.17
N ALA A 160 0.85 -20.64 -5.34
CA ALA A 160 0.02 -21.14 -6.41
C ALA A 160 0.50 -20.66 -7.80
N THR A 161 0.90 -19.41 -7.94
CA THR A 161 1.42 -18.87 -9.21
C THR A 161 2.70 -19.62 -9.63
N LEU A 162 3.63 -19.85 -8.70
CA LEU A 162 4.88 -20.52 -8.99
C LEU A 162 4.75 -22.05 -9.20
N SER A 163 3.60 -22.64 -8.87
CA SER A 163 3.34 -24.07 -9.12
C SER A 163 3.00 -24.38 -10.58
N PHE A 164 2.68 -23.37 -11.39
CA PHE A 164 2.38 -23.57 -12.81
C PHE A 164 3.65 -23.82 -13.63
N PRO A 165 3.57 -24.63 -14.69
CA PRO A 165 4.66 -24.78 -15.65
C PRO A 165 4.70 -23.55 -16.59
N PHE A 166 5.89 -22.99 -16.74
CA PHE A 166 6.20 -21.92 -17.68
C PHE A 166 7.09 -22.51 -18.79
N CYS A 167 6.51 -22.93 -19.90
CA CYS A 167 7.24 -23.70 -20.94
C CYS A 167 8.37 -22.86 -21.55
N ASP A 168 8.09 -22.08 -22.58
CA ASP A 168 9.11 -21.27 -23.29
C ASP A 168 8.93 -19.74 -23.06
N ALA A 169 7.90 -19.35 -22.32
CA ALA A 169 7.57 -17.94 -22.11
C ALA A 169 8.22 -17.45 -20.81
N HIS A 170 9.34 -16.73 -20.96
CA HIS A 170 10.10 -16.17 -19.83
C HIS A 170 10.05 -14.64 -19.75
N GLU A 171 9.45 -13.96 -20.72
CA GLU A 171 9.40 -12.50 -20.77
C GLU A 171 8.15 -11.97 -20.07
N ILE A 172 8.34 -11.28 -18.93
CA ILE A 172 7.29 -10.61 -18.18
C ILE A 172 7.18 -9.17 -18.64
N ASN A 173 6.07 -8.83 -19.31
CA ASN A 173 5.82 -7.46 -19.78
C ASN A 173 5.40 -6.54 -18.62
N HIS A 174 6.22 -6.46 -17.59
CA HIS A 174 6.05 -5.61 -16.40
C HIS A 174 7.41 -5.21 -15.82
N PHE A 175 7.43 -4.28 -14.85
CA PHE A 175 8.65 -3.84 -14.17
C PHE A 175 8.90 -4.53 -12.82
N PHE A 176 7.95 -5.34 -12.36
CA PHE A 176 8.07 -6.25 -11.23
C PHE A 176 7.18 -7.47 -11.45
N CYS A 177 7.35 -8.50 -10.61
CA CYS A 177 6.53 -9.70 -10.70
C CYS A 177 5.20 -9.51 -9.96
N GLU A 178 4.11 -9.72 -10.67
CA GLU A 178 2.76 -9.82 -10.10
C GLU A 178 2.04 -11.08 -10.59
N ALA A 179 1.20 -11.67 -9.75
CA ALA A 179 0.55 -12.95 -10.03
C ALA A 179 -0.24 -12.94 -11.36
N PRO A 180 -1.09 -11.95 -11.67
CA PRO A 180 -1.86 -11.94 -12.92
C PRO A 180 -0.99 -11.94 -14.19
N THR A 181 0.20 -11.35 -14.13
CA THR A 181 1.10 -11.27 -15.28
C THR A 181 1.81 -12.60 -15.50
N LEU A 182 2.25 -13.28 -14.43
CA LEU A 182 2.89 -14.59 -14.53
C LEU A 182 1.91 -15.67 -14.96
N VAL A 183 0.71 -15.69 -14.42
CA VAL A 183 -0.32 -16.70 -14.76
C VAL A 183 -0.63 -16.70 -16.25
N ARG A 184 -0.53 -15.54 -16.91
CA ARG A 184 -0.70 -15.46 -18.38
C ARG A 184 0.42 -16.14 -19.18
N LEU A 185 1.58 -16.37 -18.57
CA LEU A 185 2.72 -17.06 -19.19
C LEU A 185 2.69 -18.56 -18.95
N ALA A 186 1.80 -19.05 -18.07
CA ALA A 186 1.65 -20.45 -17.80
C ALA A 186 1.12 -21.20 -19.03
N CYS A 187 1.70 -22.36 -19.31
CA CYS A 187 1.28 -23.23 -20.42
C CYS A 187 0.27 -24.33 -19.99
N ALA A 188 -0.28 -24.21 -18.80
CA ALA A 188 -1.36 -25.04 -18.29
C ALA A 188 -2.70 -24.28 -18.30
N ASP A 189 -3.80 -25.02 -18.11
CA ASP A 189 -5.09 -24.40 -17.91
C ASP A 189 -5.13 -23.70 -16.53
N THR A 190 -5.22 -22.37 -16.55
CA THR A 190 -5.22 -21.52 -15.37
C THR A 190 -6.61 -21.01 -14.98
N PHE A 191 -7.66 -21.45 -15.69
CA PHE A 191 -9.02 -20.90 -15.53
C PHE A 191 -9.53 -20.96 -14.09
N VAL A 192 -9.43 -22.11 -13.43
CA VAL A 192 -9.90 -22.30 -12.05
C VAL A 192 -9.09 -21.41 -11.10
N PHE A 193 -7.77 -21.35 -11.26
CA PHE A 193 -6.91 -20.52 -10.43
C PHE A 193 -7.19 -19.04 -10.62
N GLU A 194 -7.31 -18.57 -11.86
CA GLU A 194 -7.66 -17.17 -12.14
C GLU A 194 -9.01 -16.78 -11.51
N TYR A 195 -9.99 -17.71 -11.55
CA TYR A 195 -11.30 -17.48 -10.95
C TYR A 195 -11.22 -17.39 -9.42
N VAL A 196 -10.50 -18.32 -8.76
CA VAL A 196 -10.30 -18.30 -7.30
C VAL A 196 -9.54 -17.02 -6.88
N MET A 197 -8.47 -16.70 -7.58
CA MET A 197 -7.69 -15.47 -7.33
C MET A 197 -8.55 -14.21 -7.46
N TYR A 198 -9.41 -14.16 -8.49
CA TYR A 198 -10.34 -13.04 -8.67
C TYR A 198 -11.32 -12.92 -7.49
N ILE A 199 -11.92 -14.03 -7.05
CA ILE A 199 -12.82 -14.04 -5.89
C ILE A 199 -12.10 -13.59 -4.63
N CYS A 200 -10.89 -14.10 -4.36
CA CYS A 200 -10.10 -13.69 -3.22
C CYS A 200 -9.81 -12.18 -3.25
N CYS A 201 -9.36 -11.65 -4.39
CA CYS A 201 -9.13 -10.21 -4.56
C CYS A 201 -10.39 -9.38 -4.33
N VAL A 202 -11.54 -9.83 -4.85
CA VAL A 202 -12.83 -9.14 -4.65
C VAL A 202 -13.21 -9.14 -3.16
N LEU A 203 -13.06 -10.26 -2.47
CA LEU A 203 -13.37 -10.34 -1.03
C LEU A 203 -12.41 -9.47 -0.20
N MET A 204 -11.10 -9.52 -0.50
CA MET A 204 -10.08 -8.73 0.19
C MET A 204 -10.26 -7.21 -0.02
N LEU A 205 -10.89 -6.79 -1.12
CA LEU A 205 -11.22 -5.39 -1.39
C LEU A 205 -12.60 -4.99 -0.84
N LEU A 206 -13.63 -5.76 -1.15
CA LEU A 206 -15.02 -5.35 -0.85
C LEU A 206 -15.39 -5.46 0.63
N VAL A 207 -14.86 -6.46 1.35
CA VAL A 207 -15.17 -6.61 2.78
C VAL A 207 -14.67 -5.41 3.58
N PRO A 208 -13.36 -5.05 3.55
CA PRO A 208 -12.89 -3.89 4.28
C PRO A 208 -13.46 -2.57 3.74
N PHE A 209 -13.69 -2.45 2.42
CA PHE A 209 -14.34 -1.28 1.84
C PHE A 209 -15.76 -1.07 2.36
N SER A 210 -16.55 -2.14 2.50
CA SER A 210 -17.88 -2.09 3.10
C SER A 210 -17.85 -1.61 4.54
N LEU A 211 -16.86 -2.07 5.34
CA LEU A 211 -16.67 -1.61 6.71
C LEU A 211 -16.32 -0.10 6.76
N ILE A 212 -15.51 0.38 5.83
CA ILE A 212 -15.19 1.80 5.68
C ILE A 212 -16.47 2.61 5.34
N LEU A 213 -17.25 2.15 4.37
CA LEU A 213 -18.50 2.82 3.98
C LEU A 213 -19.49 2.88 5.15
N ILE A 214 -19.67 1.79 5.89
CA ILE A 214 -20.54 1.76 7.07
C ILE A 214 -20.05 2.77 8.12
N SER A 215 -18.76 2.74 8.46
CA SER A 215 -18.16 3.65 9.44
C SER A 215 -18.40 5.11 9.07
N TYR A 216 -18.12 5.48 7.81
CA TYR A 216 -18.31 6.87 7.36
C TYR A 216 -19.76 7.28 7.17
N SER A 217 -20.66 6.35 6.84
CA SER A 217 -22.10 6.62 6.82
C SER A 217 -22.61 6.97 8.22
N LEU A 218 -22.17 6.24 9.25
CA LEU A 218 -22.49 6.51 10.64
C LEU A 218 -21.89 7.83 11.13
N ILE A 219 -20.63 8.12 10.79
CA ILE A 219 -19.97 9.41 11.07
C ILE A 219 -20.78 10.55 10.45
N LEU A 220 -21.15 10.43 9.17
CA LEU A 220 -21.90 11.45 8.46
C LEU A 220 -23.26 11.71 9.13
N ALA A 221 -23.99 10.66 9.51
CA ALA A 221 -25.26 10.79 10.22
C ALA A 221 -25.12 11.60 11.52
N VAL A 222 -24.08 11.34 12.31
CA VAL A 222 -23.81 12.07 13.55
C VAL A 222 -23.37 13.52 13.27
N VAL A 223 -22.48 13.72 12.31
CA VAL A 223 -21.96 15.05 11.96
C VAL A 223 -23.06 15.98 11.43
N LEU A 224 -24.00 15.46 10.65
CA LEU A 224 -25.16 16.23 10.17
C LEU A 224 -26.10 16.68 11.31
N GLN A 225 -26.17 15.91 12.40
CA GLN A 225 -26.96 16.27 13.60
C GLN A 225 -26.23 17.22 14.55
N MET A 226 -24.94 17.47 14.38
CA MET A 226 -24.18 18.39 15.23
C MET A 226 -24.67 19.84 15.04
N ARG A 227 -25.08 20.49 16.14
CA ARG A 227 -25.52 21.88 16.13
C ARG A 227 -24.36 22.88 16.00
N SER A 228 -23.18 22.55 16.55
CA SER A 228 -21.99 23.42 16.49
C SER A 228 -21.31 23.31 15.14
N ARG A 229 -21.19 24.45 14.45
CA ARG A 229 -20.47 24.57 13.17
C ARG A 229 -18.97 24.25 13.33
N GLU A 230 -18.38 24.63 14.47
CA GLU A 230 -16.96 24.33 14.76
C GLU A 230 -16.72 22.85 14.98
N ALA A 231 -17.58 22.17 15.76
CA ALA A 231 -17.50 20.73 15.98
C ALA A 231 -17.61 19.96 14.64
N ARG A 232 -18.54 20.38 13.78
CA ARG A 232 -18.69 19.82 12.43
C ARG A 232 -17.42 20.02 11.58
N LYS A 233 -16.85 21.22 11.56
CA LYS A 233 -15.62 21.52 10.83
C LYS A 233 -14.44 20.69 11.34
N LYS A 234 -14.31 20.51 12.66
CA LYS A 234 -13.27 19.68 13.27
C LYS A 234 -13.42 18.20 12.88
N ALA A 235 -14.64 17.66 12.93
CA ALA A 235 -14.92 16.28 12.50
C ALA A 235 -14.56 16.07 11.02
N PHE A 236 -14.93 16.97 10.13
CA PHE A 236 -14.56 16.90 8.71
C PHE A 236 -13.04 16.97 8.50
N ALA A 237 -12.34 17.85 9.19
CA ALA A 237 -10.89 17.97 9.11
C ALA A 237 -10.20 16.69 9.55
N THR A 238 -10.69 16.05 10.60
CA THR A 238 -10.16 14.78 11.12
C THR A 238 -10.36 13.62 10.16
N CYS A 239 -11.50 13.54 9.48
CA CYS A 239 -11.85 12.45 8.56
C CYS A 239 -11.27 12.64 7.16
N SER A 240 -11.06 13.88 6.72
CA SER A 240 -10.73 14.20 5.32
C SER A 240 -9.40 13.60 4.86
N SER A 241 -8.38 13.55 5.72
CA SER A 241 -7.08 12.93 5.40
C SER A 241 -7.24 11.45 5.11
N HIS A 242 -7.92 10.73 6.00
CA HIS A 242 -8.15 9.29 5.83
C HIS A 242 -9.02 9.01 4.59
N LEU A 243 -10.10 9.77 4.35
CA LEU A 243 -10.92 9.62 3.15
C LEU A 243 -10.15 9.88 1.86
N THR A 244 -9.20 10.81 1.87
CA THR A 244 -8.34 11.06 0.70
C THR A 244 -7.45 9.86 0.42
N VAL A 245 -6.81 9.29 1.46
CA VAL A 245 -5.98 8.09 1.33
C VAL A 245 -6.81 6.89 0.87
N VAL A 246 -7.96 6.65 1.49
CA VAL A 246 -8.90 5.59 1.07
C VAL A 246 -9.31 5.76 -0.40
N GLY A 247 -9.63 6.98 -0.83
CA GLY A 247 -9.99 7.27 -2.22
C GLY A 247 -8.86 6.96 -3.21
N LEU A 248 -7.63 7.33 -2.89
CA LEU A 248 -6.46 7.03 -3.71
C LEU A 248 -6.18 5.53 -3.79
N PHE A 249 -6.18 4.86 -2.63
CA PHE A 249 -5.91 3.42 -2.55
C PHE A 249 -6.97 2.60 -3.28
N TYR A 250 -8.24 2.73 -2.87
CA TYR A 250 -9.33 1.93 -3.45
C TYR A 250 -9.63 2.32 -4.89
N GLY A 251 -9.46 3.60 -5.26
CA GLY A 251 -9.61 4.05 -6.64
C GLY A 251 -8.60 3.35 -7.56
N ALA A 252 -7.33 3.28 -7.18
CA ALA A 252 -6.30 2.56 -7.92
C ALA A 252 -6.57 1.04 -7.94
N ALA A 253 -6.90 0.44 -6.78
CA ALA A 253 -7.16 -0.99 -6.68
C ALA A 253 -8.36 -1.42 -7.53
N ILE A 254 -9.48 -0.70 -7.48
CA ILE A 254 -10.66 -0.97 -8.30
C ILE A 254 -10.32 -0.86 -9.79
N PHE A 255 -9.56 0.16 -10.18
CA PHE A 255 -9.16 0.33 -11.57
C PHE A 255 -8.27 -0.82 -12.07
N ILE A 256 -7.36 -1.33 -11.23
CA ILE A 256 -6.45 -2.43 -11.60
C ILE A 256 -7.20 -3.76 -11.65
N TYR A 257 -7.96 -4.09 -10.61
CA TYR A 257 -8.48 -5.45 -10.42
C TYR A 257 -9.88 -5.67 -10.97
N MET A 258 -10.75 -4.64 -10.99
CA MET A 258 -12.16 -4.79 -11.40
C MET A 258 -12.42 -4.43 -12.86
N ARG A 259 -11.40 -3.99 -13.61
CA ARG A 259 -11.55 -3.69 -15.04
C ARG A 259 -11.72 -4.98 -15.86
N PRO A 260 -12.69 -5.04 -16.80
CA PRO A 260 -12.90 -6.20 -17.66
C PRO A 260 -11.65 -6.54 -18.47
N LYS A 261 -11.41 -7.84 -18.70
CA LYS A 261 -10.23 -8.33 -19.48
C LYS A 261 -10.10 -7.68 -20.87
N SER A 262 -11.22 -7.38 -21.53
CA SER A 262 -11.27 -6.73 -22.86
C SER A 262 -10.67 -5.32 -22.90
N TYR A 263 -10.61 -4.63 -21.78
CA TYR A 263 -10.07 -3.27 -21.66
C TYR A 263 -8.66 -3.22 -21.04
N ARG A 264 -8.05 -4.39 -20.75
CA ARG A 264 -6.70 -4.45 -20.18
C ARG A 264 -5.66 -4.29 -21.28
N SER A 265 -4.77 -3.32 -21.09
CA SER A 265 -3.59 -3.10 -21.91
C SER A 265 -2.36 -3.13 -21.03
N ALA A 266 -1.34 -3.89 -21.43
CA ALA A 266 -0.10 -4.03 -20.66
C ALA A 266 0.55 -2.67 -20.32
N ASN A 267 0.48 -1.69 -21.24
CA ASN A 267 1.03 -0.36 -21.01
C ASN A 267 0.24 0.44 -19.96
N HIS A 268 -1.09 0.38 -20.01
CA HIS A 268 -1.93 1.04 -19.02
C HIS A 268 -1.77 0.38 -17.63
N ASP A 269 -1.70 -0.95 -17.60
CA ASP A 269 -1.51 -1.70 -16.36
C ASP A 269 -0.19 -1.31 -15.69
N LYS A 270 0.92 -1.20 -16.43
CA LYS A 270 2.21 -0.71 -15.92
C LYS A 270 2.13 0.70 -15.32
N VAL A 271 1.47 1.64 -16.00
CA VAL A 271 1.36 3.03 -15.51
C VAL A 271 0.56 3.09 -14.23
N VAL A 272 -0.56 2.38 -14.15
CA VAL A 272 -1.41 2.37 -12.94
C VAL A 272 -0.69 1.65 -11.79
N SER A 273 0.00 0.54 -12.06
CA SER A 273 0.82 -0.14 -11.05
C SER A 273 1.94 0.77 -10.54
N ALA A 274 2.62 1.52 -11.41
CA ALA A 274 3.63 2.49 -10.99
C ALA A 274 3.03 3.61 -10.11
N PHE A 275 1.84 4.10 -10.48
CA PHE A 275 1.14 5.09 -9.66
C PHE A 275 0.85 4.56 -8.25
N TYR A 276 0.27 3.38 -8.15
CA TYR A 276 -0.07 2.77 -6.87
C TYR A 276 1.16 2.42 -6.03
N THR A 277 2.19 1.82 -6.64
CA THR A 277 3.36 1.32 -5.90
C THR A 277 4.39 2.38 -5.55
N ILE A 278 4.45 3.50 -6.28
CA ILE A 278 5.49 4.52 -6.13
C ILE A 278 4.92 5.87 -5.67
N PHE A 279 3.82 6.32 -6.30
CA PHE A 279 3.27 7.64 -5.99
C PHE A 279 2.38 7.64 -4.73
N THR A 280 1.53 6.61 -4.54
CA THR A 280 0.65 6.55 -3.36
C THR A 280 1.45 6.56 -2.05
N PRO A 281 2.54 5.80 -1.88
CA PRO A 281 3.34 5.83 -0.67
C PRO A 281 3.97 7.19 -0.32
N VAL A 282 4.25 8.05 -1.29
CA VAL A 282 4.74 9.41 -0.98
C VAL A 282 3.60 10.36 -0.59
N LEU A 283 2.39 10.11 -1.10
CA LEU A 283 1.24 10.96 -0.79
C LEU A 283 0.73 10.75 0.65
N ASN A 284 0.83 9.55 1.18
CA ASN A 284 0.35 9.22 2.53
C ASN A 284 0.96 10.14 3.62
N PRO A 285 2.29 10.21 3.80
CA PRO A 285 2.87 11.10 4.81
C PRO A 285 2.59 12.59 4.53
N ILE A 286 2.50 13.00 3.26
CA ILE A 286 2.16 14.39 2.89
C ILE A 286 0.73 14.71 3.30
N ILE A 287 -0.25 13.87 2.98
CA ILE A 287 -1.66 14.09 3.30
C ILE A 287 -1.85 14.18 4.82
N TYR A 288 -1.26 13.25 5.57
CA TYR A 288 -1.39 13.24 7.03
C TYR A 288 -0.61 14.38 7.68
N SER A 289 0.58 14.74 7.20
CA SER A 289 1.35 15.86 7.76
C SER A 289 0.74 17.21 7.43
N LEU A 290 0.22 17.42 6.22
CA LEU A 290 -0.35 18.71 5.81
C LEU A 290 -1.73 18.99 6.43
N ARG A 291 -2.52 17.99 6.73
CA ARG A 291 -3.89 18.16 7.24
C ARG A 291 -4.01 17.98 8.75
N ASN A 292 -3.04 17.35 9.40
CA ASN A 292 -3.08 17.09 10.83
C ASN A 292 -2.26 18.13 11.61
N SER A 293 -2.92 18.89 12.49
CA SER A 293 -2.28 19.95 13.30
C SER A 293 -1.29 19.40 14.33
N GLU A 294 -1.52 18.19 14.86
CA GLU A 294 -0.66 17.55 15.86
C GLU A 294 0.66 17.10 15.22
N VAL A 295 0.58 16.47 14.04
CA VAL A 295 1.79 16.08 13.27
C VAL A 295 2.58 17.33 12.86
N LYS A 296 1.91 18.42 12.43
CA LYS A 296 2.59 19.69 12.16
C LYS A 296 3.28 20.26 13.40
N GLY A 297 2.64 20.16 14.56
CA GLY A 297 3.20 20.61 15.83
C GLY A 297 4.45 19.82 16.20
N ALA A 298 4.40 18.49 16.11
CA ALA A 298 5.53 17.61 16.37
C ALA A 298 6.71 17.87 15.39
N LEU A 299 6.40 18.06 14.10
CA LEU A 299 7.42 18.38 13.09
C LEU A 299 8.14 19.71 13.40
N ARG A 300 7.38 20.75 13.76
CA ARG A 300 7.95 22.07 14.14
C ARG A 300 8.84 21.95 15.40
N LYS A 301 8.43 21.18 16.40
CA LYS A 301 9.26 20.93 17.60
C LYS A 301 10.58 20.25 17.23
N CYS A 302 10.53 19.21 16.39
CA CYS A 302 11.71 18.50 15.93
C CYS A 302 12.67 19.41 15.15
N MET A 303 12.15 20.23 14.23
CA MET A 303 12.96 21.20 13.46
C MET A 303 13.56 22.29 14.36
N GLY A 304 12.83 22.77 15.39
CA GLY A 304 13.33 23.74 16.36
C GLY A 304 14.47 23.17 17.22
N GLN A 305 14.37 21.93 17.65
CA GLN A 305 15.44 21.25 18.39
C GLN A 305 16.71 21.03 17.55
N CYS A 306 16.55 20.67 16.27
CA CYS A 306 17.71 20.54 15.36
C CYS A 306 18.40 21.90 15.10
N ALA A 307 17.66 23.00 15.09
CA ALA A 307 18.24 24.34 14.92
C ALA A 307 19.05 24.79 16.14
N THR A 308 18.65 24.41 17.35
CA THR A 308 19.40 24.73 18.59
C THR A 308 20.68 23.92 18.75
N ILE A 309 20.70 22.66 18.30
CA ILE A 309 21.89 21.80 18.36
C ILE A 309 22.99 22.28 17.38
N ASN A 310 22.64 22.93 16.29
CA ASN A 310 23.62 23.46 15.32
C ASN A 310 24.21 24.84 15.72
N HIS A 311 23.82 25.41 16.85
CA HIS A 311 24.32 26.66 17.40
C HIS A 311 25.17 26.50 18.67
N GLU A 312 25.39 25.26 19.12
CA GLU A 312 26.39 24.86 20.12
C GLU A 312 27.61 24.21 19.43
#